data_55be42feaca16406504a2f12865cda84
#
_entry.id   55be42feaca16406504a2f12865cda84
#
_cell.length_a   1.000
_cell.length_b   1.000
_cell.length_c   1.000
_cell.angle_alpha   90.00
_cell.angle_beta   90.00
_cell.angle_gamma   90.00
#
_symmetry.space_group_name_H-M   'P 1'
#
loop_
_entity.id
_entity.type
_entity.pdbx_description
1 polymer ?
#
loop_
_entity_poly.entity_id
_entity_poly.type
_entity_poly.pdbx_seq_one_letter_code
_entity_poly.pdbx_strand_id
1 'polypeptide(L)'
;KLGNDYRGDPASALLEVLDSEQNSTFRDHFLEIPVDLSKIMFITTANTTDTIPRPLLDRMEGIQLSSYTDEEKLQIAKRHLFPKQLAEHGLKKSAVRISDDVYRAVIRDYTRESGVRLLERRLAAICRKADMRLLEGTVKRITVTEEELPKFLDCQPYPPDLHTDREEIGVVNGLAWTEAGGE
;
A
#
# COMPACT_ATOMS: atom_id res chain seq x y z
N LYS A 1 5.16 17.07 -0.05
CA LYS A 1 6.22 16.90 0.96
C LYS A 1 6.39 18.21 1.68
N LEU A 2 6.07 18.24 2.97
CA LEU A 2 6.44 19.34 3.85
C LEU A 2 7.95 19.22 4.09
N GLY A 3 8.73 20.08 3.49
CA GLY A 3 10.17 20.17 3.68
C GLY A 3 10.54 21.62 3.87
N ASN A 4 11.57 21.89 4.65
CA ASN A 4 12.13 23.24 4.78
C ASN A 4 12.77 23.61 3.44
N ASP A 5 12.02 24.33 2.62
CA ASP A 5 12.53 24.94 1.41
C ASP A 5 12.78 26.43 1.66
N TYR A 6 13.66 27.02 0.86
CA TYR A 6 14.04 28.44 0.85
C TYR A 6 12.85 29.44 0.73
N ARG A 7 11.63 28.91 0.60
CA ARG A 7 10.38 29.67 0.39
C ARG A 7 9.49 29.79 1.63
N GLY A 8 9.95 29.37 2.78
CA GLY A 8 9.21 29.45 4.04
C GLY A 8 9.08 28.12 4.76
N ASP A 9 8.63 28.17 6.00
CA ASP A 9 8.35 27.00 6.83
C ASP A 9 6.84 26.69 6.80
N PRO A 10 6.39 25.70 6.02
CA PRO A 10 4.98 25.34 5.98
C PRO A 10 4.48 24.74 7.31
N ALA A 11 5.38 24.27 8.18
CA ALA A 11 4.99 23.77 9.49
C ALA A 11 4.50 24.89 10.40
N SER A 12 5.12 26.08 10.32
CA SER A 12 4.68 27.27 11.08
C SER A 12 3.30 27.74 10.66
N ALA A 13 3.00 27.74 9.35
CA ALA A 13 1.66 28.09 8.85
C ALA A 13 0.59 27.08 9.32
N LEU A 14 0.93 25.79 9.35
CA LEU A 14 0.03 24.76 9.86
C LEU A 14 -0.23 24.86 11.37
N LEU A 15 0.75 25.36 12.14
CA LEU A 15 0.54 25.62 13.58
C LEU A 15 -0.55 26.66 13.81
N GLU A 16 -0.60 27.70 13.01
CA GLU A 16 -1.63 28.74 13.08
C GLU A 16 -3.00 28.22 12.60
N VAL A 17 -3.01 27.47 11.50
CA VAL A 17 -4.23 26.88 10.92
C VAL A 17 -4.91 25.87 11.85
N LEU A 18 -4.11 25.03 12.52
CA LEU A 18 -4.60 23.95 13.39
C LEU A 18 -4.85 24.41 14.84
N ASP A 19 -4.49 25.64 15.19
CA ASP A 19 -4.73 26.18 16.51
C ASP A 19 -6.17 26.73 16.63
N SER A 20 -6.97 26.12 17.46
CA SER A 20 -8.36 26.53 17.67
C SER A 20 -8.53 27.94 18.24
N GLU A 21 -7.51 28.50 18.89
CA GLU A 21 -7.53 29.85 19.43
C GLU A 21 -7.19 30.92 18.37
N GLN A 22 -6.45 30.55 17.32
CA GLN A 22 -5.92 31.47 16.30
C GLN A 22 -6.60 31.30 14.94
N ASN A 23 -7.13 30.13 14.63
CA ASN A 23 -7.66 29.80 13.30
C ASN A 23 -8.90 30.60 12.89
N SER A 24 -9.60 31.24 13.81
CA SER A 24 -10.72 32.14 13.51
C SER A 24 -10.28 33.47 12.87
N THR A 25 -9.02 33.84 13.05
CA THR A 25 -8.43 35.08 12.56
C THR A 25 -7.27 34.82 11.60
N PHE A 26 -7.21 33.61 11.03
CA PHE A 26 -6.17 33.24 10.08
C PHE A 26 -6.10 34.23 8.92
N ARG A 27 -4.91 34.67 8.55
CA ARG A 27 -4.69 35.56 7.43
C ARG A 27 -3.85 34.86 6.37
N ASP A 28 -4.40 34.76 5.16
CA ASP A 28 -3.62 34.30 4.02
C ASP A 28 -2.52 35.34 3.69
N HIS A 29 -1.27 34.91 3.75
CA HIS A 29 -0.10 35.78 3.56
C HIS A 29 0.06 36.30 2.12
N PHE A 30 -0.60 35.69 1.15
CA PHE A 30 -0.53 36.10 -0.24
C PHE A 30 -1.67 37.06 -0.61
N LEU A 31 -2.87 36.78 -0.15
CA LEU A 31 -4.04 37.59 -0.44
C LEU A 31 -4.29 38.66 0.62
N GLU A 32 -3.66 38.55 1.77
CA GLU A 32 -3.84 39.40 2.96
C GLU A 32 -5.32 39.51 3.44
N ILE A 33 -6.13 38.49 3.11
CA ILE A 33 -7.53 38.43 3.49
C ILE A 33 -7.67 37.57 4.75
N PRO A 34 -8.40 38.05 5.78
CA PRO A 34 -8.71 37.24 6.94
C PRO A 34 -9.75 36.17 6.59
N VAL A 35 -9.50 34.93 7.03
CA VAL A 35 -10.39 33.77 6.80
C VAL A 35 -10.67 33.10 8.14
N ASP A 36 -11.93 32.88 8.44
CA ASP A 36 -12.33 32.12 9.61
C ASP A 36 -12.31 30.62 9.31
N LEU A 37 -11.34 29.91 9.89
CA LEU A 37 -11.14 28.47 9.76
C LEU A 37 -11.71 27.67 10.94
N SER A 38 -12.35 28.32 11.92
CA SER A 38 -12.83 27.68 13.16
C SER A 38 -13.88 26.59 12.95
N LYS A 39 -14.58 26.61 11.81
CA LYS A 39 -15.60 25.61 11.45
C LYS A 39 -15.11 24.55 10.47
N ILE A 40 -13.82 24.53 10.16
CA ILE A 40 -13.22 23.60 9.20
C ILE A 40 -12.64 22.42 9.96
N MET A 41 -12.97 21.21 9.51
CA MET A 41 -12.32 19.99 9.95
C MET A 41 -11.11 19.71 9.06
N PHE A 42 -9.93 19.59 9.67
CA PHE A 42 -8.70 19.28 8.97
C PHE A 42 -8.37 17.80 9.09
N ILE A 43 -8.08 17.15 7.97
CA ILE A 43 -7.60 15.76 7.91
C ILE A 43 -6.26 15.77 7.21
N THR A 44 -5.23 15.32 7.91
CA THR A 44 -3.88 15.19 7.38
C THR A 44 -3.48 13.73 7.27
N THR A 45 -2.63 13.39 6.31
CA THR A 45 -2.09 12.04 6.15
C THR A 45 -0.58 12.09 6.09
N ALA A 46 0.07 11.14 6.74
CA ALA A 46 1.52 10.98 6.73
C ALA A 46 1.90 9.50 6.69
N ASN A 47 3.06 9.17 6.15
CA ASN A 47 3.58 7.80 6.17
C ASN A 47 4.24 7.47 7.52
N THR A 48 4.82 8.48 8.19
CA THR A 48 5.50 8.36 9.49
C THR A 48 5.31 9.66 10.26
N THR A 49 5.32 9.58 11.56
CA THR A 49 5.22 10.71 12.48
C THR A 49 6.58 11.30 12.83
N ASP A 50 7.67 10.59 12.56
CA ASP A 50 9.02 10.94 13.03
C ASP A 50 9.55 12.28 12.48
N THR A 51 9.06 12.65 11.29
CA THR A 51 9.46 13.91 10.62
C THR A 51 8.52 15.07 10.91
N ILE A 52 7.44 14.84 11.66
CA ILE A 52 6.47 15.89 12.01
C ILE A 52 6.90 16.55 13.30
N PRO A 53 7.01 17.90 13.34
CA PRO A 53 7.34 18.63 14.56
C PRO A 53 6.36 18.31 15.70
N ARG A 54 6.88 18.08 16.90
CA ARG A 54 6.06 17.78 18.08
C ARG A 54 4.92 18.78 18.31
N PRO A 55 5.13 20.11 18.19
CA PRO A 55 4.05 21.08 18.37
C PRO A 55 2.86 20.90 17.41
N LEU A 56 3.10 20.33 16.21
CA LEU A 56 2.02 19.97 15.28
C LEU A 56 1.30 18.69 15.72
N LEU A 57 2.05 17.69 16.16
CA LEU A 57 1.44 16.44 16.67
C LEU A 57 0.56 16.69 17.88
N ASP A 58 0.95 17.61 18.77
CA ASP A 58 0.19 17.97 19.96
C ASP A 58 -1.18 18.62 19.65
N ARG A 59 -1.34 19.15 18.42
CA ARG A 59 -2.60 19.76 17.93
C ARG A 59 -3.44 18.80 17.07
N MET A 60 -2.99 17.58 16.87
CA MET A 60 -3.64 16.60 16.03
C MET A 60 -3.96 15.32 16.80
N GLU A 61 -5.08 14.72 16.50
CA GLU A 61 -5.37 13.36 16.95
C GLU A 61 -4.74 12.36 15.96
N GLY A 62 -3.74 11.62 16.43
CA GLY A 62 -3.04 10.64 15.61
C GLY A 62 -3.78 9.31 15.55
N ILE A 63 -4.30 8.94 14.38
CA ILE A 63 -4.89 7.62 14.12
C ILE A 63 -3.89 6.80 13.34
N GLN A 64 -3.30 5.80 14.00
CA GLN A 64 -2.35 4.90 13.35
C GLN A 64 -3.11 3.78 12.62
N LEU A 65 -2.84 3.64 11.33
CA LEU A 65 -3.33 2.53 10.51
C LEU A 65 -2.28 1.43 10.49
N SER A 66 -2.64 0.25 10.96
CA SER A 66 -1.78 -0.92 10.90
C SER A 66 -1.64 -1.46 9.47
N SER A 67 -0.60 -2.26 9.24
CA SER A 67 -0.47 -3.05 8.01
C SER A 67 -1.58 -4.10 7.91
N TYR A 68 -1.88 -4.52 6.68
CA TYR A 68 -2.84 -5.60 6.44
C TYR A 68 -2.18 -6.96 6.73
N THR A 69 -2.95 -7.84 7.35
CA THR A 69 -2.61 -9.26 7.45
C THR A 69 -2.76 -9.95 6.09
N ASP A 70 -2.14 -11.11 5.90
CA ASP A 70 -2.24 -11.86 4.63
C ASP A 70 -3.68 -12.27 4.31
N GLU A 71 -4.49 -12.57 5.32
CA GLU A 71 -5.91 -12.89 5.12
C GLU A 71 -6.71 -11.66 4.67
N GLU A 72 -6.43 -10.49 5.23
CA GLU A 72 -7.02 -9.22 4.78
C GLU A 72 -6.58 -8.88 3.36
N LYS A 73 -5.30 -9.05 3.03
CA LYS A 73 -4.77 -8.87 1.66
C LYS A 73 -5.47 -9.80 0.68
N LEU A 74 -5.71 -11.08 1.05
CA LEU A 74 -6.46 -12.03 0.24
C LEU A 74 -7.88 -11.52 -0.04
N GLN A 75 -8.60 -11.07 0.99
CA GLN A 75 -9.97 -10.57 0.82
C GLN A 75 -10.00 -9.29 -0.03
N ILE A 76 -9.06 -8.38 0.17
CA ILE A 76 -8.90 -7.16 -0.64
C ILE A 76 -8.60 -7.53 -2.10
N ALA A 77 -7.68 -8.46 -2.33
CA ALA A 77 -7.35 -8.93 -3.68
C ALA A 77 -8.57 -9.47 -4.42
N LYS A 78 -9.33 -10.35 -3.79
CA LYS A 78 -10.51 -11.01 -4.39
C LYS A 78 -11.67 -10.07 -4.64
N ARG A 79 -11.98 -9.21 -3.66
CA ARG A 79 -13.20 -8.39 -3.69
C ARG A 79 -13.02 -7.08 -4.44
N HIS A 80 -11.80 -6.53 -4.44
CA HIS A 80 -11.54 -5.19 -4.94
C HIS A 80 -10.49 -5.15 -6.05
N LEU A 81 -9.27 -5.64 -5.79
CA LEU A 81 -8.15 -5.42 -6.71
C LEU A 81 -8.32 -6.21 -8.02
N PHE A 82 -8.58 -7.50 -7.94
CA PHE A 82 -8.68 -8.33 -9.14
C PHE A 82 -9.87 -7.96 -10.03
N PRO A 83 -11.10 -7.74 -9.51
CA PRO A 83 -12.20 -7.25 -10.32
C PRO A 83 -11.92 -5.89 -10.98
N LYS A 84 -11.24 -4.99 -10.27
CA LYS A 84 -10.79 -3.71 -10.81
C LYS A 84 -9.81 -3.92 -11.96
N GLN A 85 -8.79 -4.74 -11.77
CA GLN A 85 -7.78 -5.03 -12.79
C GLN A 85 -8.37 -5.72 -14.02
N LEU A 86 -9.33 -6.63 -13.86
CA LEU A 86 -10.05 -7.21 -14.99
C LEU A 86 -10.78 -6.14 -15.81
N ALA A 87 -11.47 -5.22 -15.14
CA ALA A 87 -12.19 -4.14 -15.81
C ALA A 87 -11.24 -3.16 -16.54
N GLU A 88 -10.13 -2.77 -15.91
CA GLU A 88 -9.12 -1.90 -16.50
C GLU A 88 -8.46 -2.49 -17.77
N HIS A 89 -8.35 -3.83 -17.84
CA HIS A 89 -7.81 -4.55 -18.99
C HIS A 89 -8.89 -5.07 -19.96
N GLY A 90 -10.17 -4.67 -19.79
CA GLY A 90 -11.25 -5.08 -20.68
C GLY A 90 -11.63 -6.56 -20.61
N LEU A 91 -11.16 -7.29 -19.59
CA LEU A 91 -11.38 -8.72 -19.41
C LEU A 91 -12.71 -9.01 -18.73
N LYS A 92 -13.45 -10.02 -19.25
CA LYS A 92 -14.63 -10.52 -18.55
C LYS A 92 -14.22 -11.31 -17.31
N LYS A 93 -15.02 -11.23 -16.23
CA LYS A 93 -14.77 -11.98 -14.98
C LYS A 93 -14.63 -13.50 -15.19
N SER A 94 -15.24 -14.03 -16.24
CA SER A 94 -15.17 -15.46 -16.59
C SER A 94 -13.93 -15.84 -17.40
N ALA A 95 -13.17 -14.87 -17.91
CA ALA A 95 -12.03 -15.10 -18.80
C ALA A 95 -10.78 -15.56 -18.03
N VAL A 96 -10.58 -15.04 -16.83
CA VAL A 96 -9.42 -15.39 -15.99
C VAL A 96 -9.91 -15.87 -14.63
N ARG A 97 -9.39 -17.02 -14.21
CA ARG A 97 -9.70 -17.62 -12.91
C ARG A 97 -8.42 -17.76 -12.08
N ILE A 98 -8.49 -17.33 -10.84
CA ILE A 98 -7.43 -17.44 -9.84
C ILE A 98 -8.03 -18.11 -8.59
N SER A 99 -7.38 -19.15 -8.08
CA SER A 99 -7.78 -19.81 -6.83
C SER A 99 -7.25 -19.05 -5.61
N ASP A 100 -7.77 -19.35 -4.44
CA ASP A 100 -7.31 -18.76 -3.18
C ASP A 100 -5.85 -19.08 -2.90
N ASP A 101 -5.41 -20.30 -3.24
CA ASP A 101 -4.02 -20.74 -3.07
C ASP A 101 -3.06 -19.90 -3.93
N VAL A 102 -3.45 -19.61 -5.17
CA VAL A 102 -2.65 -18.74 -6.05
C VAL A 102 -2.58 -17.31 -5.52
N TYR A 103 -3.69 -16.75 -4.97
CA TYR A 103 -3.61 -15.44 -4.31
C TYR A 103 -2.66 -15.47 -3.12
N ARG A 104 -2.72 -16.52 -2.28
CA ARG A 104 -1.81 -16.68 -1.14
C ARG A 104 -0.36 -16.80 -1.58
N ALA A 105 -0.09 -17.55 -2.65
CA ALA A 105 1.24 -17.65 -3.23
C ALA A 105 1.74 -16.30 -3.74
N VAL A 106 0.89 -15.51 -4.42
CA VAL A 106 1.27 -14.16 -4.86
C VAL A 106 1.58 -13.26 -3.68
N ILE A 107 0.77 -13.30 -2.61
CA ILE A 107 0.98 -12.48 -1.40
C ILE A 107 2.29 -12.87 -0.72
N ARG A 108 2.50 -14.16 -0.45
CA ARG A 108 3.66 -14.68 0.28
C ARG A 108 4.95 -14.58 -0.51
N ASP A 109 4.93 -15.01 -1.78
CA ASP A 109 6.15 -15.29 -2.53
C ASP A 109 6.53 -14.19 -3.52
N TYR A 110 5.64 -13.24 -3.81
CA TYR A 110 5.87 -12.20 -4.81
C TYR A 110 5.62 -10.78 -4.32
N THR A 111 5.19 -10.61 -3.06
CA THR A 111 5.01 -9.30 -2.45
C THR A 111 5.61 -9.27 -1.05
N ARG A 112 6.45 -8.26 -0.78
CA ARG A 112 6.95 -7.94 0.57
C ARG A 112 6.60 -6.47 0.81
N GLU A 113 5.40 -6.25 1.33
CA GLU A 113 4.87 -4.90 1.60
C GLU A 113 3.86 -4.93 2.74
N SER A 114 3.76 -3.86 3.50
CA SER A 114 2.74 -3.67 4.52
C SER A 114 1.35 -3.37 3.94
N GLY A 115 1.29 -2.79 2.75
CA GLY A 115 0.07 -2.46 2.02
C GLY A 115 -0.31 -3.49 0.97
N VAL A 116 -0.97 -3.03 -0.10
CA VAL A 116 -1.48 -3.85 -1.22
C VAL A 116 -1.12 -3.28 -2.60
N ARG A 117 -0.22 -2.30 -2.68
CA ARG A 117 0.14 -1.66 -3.96
C ARG A 117 0.94 -2.57 -4.88
N LEU A 118 1.88 -3.33 -4.33
CA LEU A 118 2.66 -4.29 -5.11
C LEU A 118 1.76 -5.47 -5.50
N LEU A 119 0.89 -5.93 -4.61
CA LEU A 119 -0.11 -6.96 -4.89
C LEU A 119 -1.01 -6.54 -6.07
N GLU A 120 -1.51 -5.30 -6.07
CA GLU A 120 -2.29 -4.78 -7.20
C GLU A 120 -1.49 -4.81 -8.52
N ARG A 121 -0.21 -4.40 -8.48
CA ARG A 121 0.68 -4.46 -9.66
C ARG A 121 0.91 -5.89 -10.16
N ARG A 122 1.04 -6.87 -9.25
CA ARG A 122 1.18 -8.28 -9.61
C ARG A 122 -0.09 -8.81 -10.26
N LEU A 123 -1.26 -8.50 -9.72
CA LEU A 123 -2.54 -8.85 -10.32
C LEU A 123 -2.74 -8.20 -11.69
N ALA A 124 -2.36 -6.94 -11.86
CA ALA A 124 -2.36 -6.26 -13.15
C ALA A 124 -1.44 -6.96 -14.17
N ALA A 125 -0.25 -7.42 -13.75
CA ALA A 125 0.66 -8.17 -14.63
C ALA A 125 0.04 -9.50 -15.08
N ILE A 126 -0.63 -10.21 -14.18
CA ILE A 126 -1.36 -11.44 -14.52
C ILE A 126 -2.46 -11.14 -15.53
N CYS A 127 -3.26 -10.08 -15.32
CA CYS A 127 -4.32 -9.69 -16.25
C CYS A 127 -3.77 -9.34 -17.63
N ARG A 128 -2.69 -8.55 -17.72
CA ARG A 128 -2.06 -8.20 -19.03
C ARG A 128 -1.60 -9.43 -19.79
N LYS A 129 -0.90 -10.36 -19.15
CA LYS A 129 -0.45 -11.58 -19.83
C LYS A 129 -1.59 -12.53 -20.17
N ALA A 130 -2.62 -12.57 -19.33
CA ALA A 130 -3.82 -13.31 -19.67
C ALA A 130 -4.51 -12.72 -20.89
N ASP A 131 -4.62 -11.38 -20.98
CA ASP A 131 -5.20 -10.72 -22.15
C ASP A 131 -4.43 -11.03 -23.42
N MET A 132 -3.09 -10.95 -23.40
CA MET A 132 -2.26 -11.33 -24.54
C MET A 132 -2.52 -12.75 -25.02
N ARG A 133 -2.57 -13.75 -24.10
CA ARG A 133 -2.84 -15.15 -24.45
C ARG A 133 -4.24 -15.36 -25.01
N LEU A 134 -5.24 -14.61 -24.53
CA LEU A 134 -6.61 -14.65 -25.04
C LEU A 134 -6.70 -14.04 -26.46
N LEU A 135 -5.97 -12.97 -26.73
CA LEU A 135 -5.91 -12.32 -28.05
C LEU A 135 -5.21 -13.19 -29.11
N GLU A 136 -4.25 -14.02 -28.70
CA GLU A 136 -3.61 -15.02 -29.58
C GLU A 136 -4.61 -16.11 -30.03
N GLY A 137 -5.80 -16.17 -29.42
CA GLY A 137 -6.89 -17.01 -29.85
C GLY A 137 -6.75 -18.51 -29.53
N THR A 138 -5.67 -18.90 -28.84
CA THR A 138 -5.39 -20.31 -28.50
C THR A 138 -6.31 -20.85 -27.39
N VAL A 139 -6.80 -19.97 -26.51
CA VAL A 139 -7.64 -20.33 -25.38
C VAL A 139 -8.79 -19.34 -25.17
N LYS A 140 -9.93 -19.83 -24.69
CA LYS A 140 -11.11 -18.99 -24.38
C LYS A 140 -11.18 -18.59 -22.90
N ARG A 141 -10.42 -19.26 -22.06
CA ARG A 141 -10.35 -19.04 -20.60
C ARG A 141 -8.98 -19.41 -20.09
N ILE A 142 -8.49 -18.66 -19.13
CA ILE A 142 -7.21 -18.92 -18.49
C ILE A 142 -7.48 -19.23 -17.01
N THR A 143 -6.91 -20.33 -16.52
CA THR A 143 -6.82 -20.63 -15.10
C THR A 143 -5.36 -20.49 -14.71
N VAL A 144 -5.07 -19.55 -13.82
CA VAL A 144 -3.71 -19.33 -13.33
C VAL A 144 -3.42 -20.36 -12.25
N THR A 145 -2.27 -21.03 -12.35
CA THR A 145 -1.75 -21.97 -11.34
C THR A 145 -0.50 -21.40 -10.69
N GLU A 146 -0.13 -21.92 -9.51
CA GLU A 146 1.10 -21.47 -8.82
C GLU A 146 2.36 -21.72 -9.67
N GLU A 147 2.42 -22.85 -10.38
CA GLU A 147 3.56 -23.21 -11.24
C GLU A 147 3.76 -22.24 -12.43
N GLU A 148 2.68 -21.58 -12.85
CA GLU A 148 2.73 -20.61 -13.93
C GLU A 148 3.03 -19.18 -13.47
N LEU A 149 2.96 -18.90 -12.16
CA LEU A 149 3.20 -17.56 -11.62
C LEU A 149 4.53 -16.93 -12.08
N PRO A 150 5.68 -17.65 -12.11
CA PRO A 150 6.91 -17.07 -12.61
C PRO A 150 6.82 -16.57 -14.06
N LYS A 151 6.02 -17.27 -14.89
CA LYS A 151 5.78 -16.89 -16.30
C LYS A 151 4.84 -15.70 -16.42
N PHE A 152 3.84 -15.58 -15.53
CA PHE A 152 2.92 -14.44 -15.51
C PHE A 152 3.56 -13.18 -14.94
N LEU A 153 4.45 -13.33 -13.97
CA LEU A 153 5.02 -12.21 -13.23
C LEU A 153 6.41 -11.77 -13.72
N ASP A 154 7.03 -12.53 -14.64
CA ASP A 154 8.39 -12.31 -15.14
C ASP A 154 9.44 -12.18 -14.03
N CYS A 155 9.19 -12.82 -12.89
CA CYS A 155 10.12 -12.84 -11.78
C CYS A 155 10.05 -14.17 -11.04
N GLN A 156 11.13 -14.52 -10.37
CA GLN A 156 11.16 -15.66 -9.46
C GLN A 156 10.47 -15.28 -8.14
N PRO A 157 9.89 -16.26 -7.43
CA PRO A 157 9.40 -16.04 -6.09
C PRO A 157 10.55 -15.61 -5.16
N TYR A 158 10.25 -14.89 -4.11
CA TYR A 158 11.20 -14.65 -3.04
C TYR A 158 11.64 -15.99 -2.46
N PRO A 159 12.93 -16.15 -2.10
CA PRO A 159 13.35 -17.37 -1.43
C PRO A 159 12.49 -17.57 -0.18
N PRO A 160 12.07 -18.83 0.10
CA PRO A 160 11.37 -19.12 1.33
C PRO A 160 12.28 -18.75 2.51
N ASP A 161 11.68 -18.22 3.58
CA ASP A 161 12.40 -17.98 4.80
C ASP A 161 12.95 -19.32 5.29
N LEU A 162 14.26 -19.40 5.37
CA LEU A 162 14.97 -20.61 5.82
C LEU A 162 14.85 -20.71 7.35
N HIS A 163 13.63 -20.97 7.83
CA HIS A 163 13.47 -21.47 9.19
C HIS A 163 13.99 -22.91 9.19
N THR A 164 15.18 -23.10 9.71
CA THR A 164 15.65 -24.44 10.01
C THR A 164 14.93 -24.91 11.27
N ASP A 165 13.91 -25.76 11.10
CA ASP A 165 13.28 -26.49 12.21
C ASP A 165 14.25 -27.49 12.89
N ARG A 166 15.50 -27.48 12.46
CA ARG A 166 16.56 -28.36 13.01
C ARG A 166 17.41 -27.57 13.99
N GLU A 167 17.65 -28.17 15.15
CA GLU A 167 18.61 -27.64 16.10
C GLU A 167 20.01 -27.69 15.48
N GLU A 168 20.60 -26.54 15.19
CA GLU A 168 21.95 -26.38 14.71
C GLU A 168 22.80 -25.69 15.78
N ILE A 169 23.93 -26.31 16.11
CA ILE A 169 24.86 -25.78 17.12
C ILE A 169 25.48 -24.48 16.57
N GLY A 170 25.32 -23.38 17.30
CA GLY A 170 25.86 -22.07 16.92
C GLY A 170 24.95 -21.23 16.04
N VAL A 171 23.72 -21.67 15.78
CA VAL A 171 22.70 -20.92 15.04
C VAL A 171 21.61 -20.45 16.01
N VAL A 172 21.25 -19.18 15.94
CA VAL A 172 20.16 -18.58 16.73
C VAL A 172 19.25 -17.81 15.77
N ASN A 173 17.96 -18.10 15.82
CA ASN A 173 16.96 -17.33 15.09
C ASN A 173 16.78 -15.97 15.78
N GLY A 174 17.06 -14.87 15.07
CA GLY A 174 16.79 -13.52 15.53
C GLY A 174 15.44 -13.04 14.97
N LEU A 175 14.69 -12.30 15.77
CA LEU A 175 13.50 -11.60 15.30
C LEU A 175 13.90 -10.19 14.84
N ALA A 176 13.52 -9.84 13.62
CA ALA A 176 13.70 -8.50 13.09
C ALA A 176 12.36 -7.86 12.75
N TRP A 177 12.22 -6.58 13.07
CA TRP A 177 11.09 -5.80 12.64
C TRP A 177 11.42 -5.16 11.30
N THR A 178 10.64 -5.49 10.26
CA THR A 178 10.79 -4.91 8.92
C THR A 178 9.58 -4.03 8.56
N GLU A 179 9.71 -3.20 7.52
CA GLU A 179 8.58 -2.40 7.01
C GLU A 179 7.43 -3.27 6.47
N ALA A 180 7.71 -4.53 6.15
CA ALA A 180 6.72 -5.49 5.66
C ALA A 180 6.03 -6.28 6.79
N GLY A 181 6.58 -6.24 7.99
CA GLY A 181 6.12 -6.98 9.17
C GLY A 181 7.30 -7.51 9.98
N GLY A 182 7.03 -8.32 11.02
CA GLY A 182 8.06 -9.05 11.76
C GLY A 182 8.48 -10.32 11.02
N GLU A 183 9.77 -10.57 10.92
CA GLU A 183 10.40 -11.81 10.45
C GLU A 183 11.20 -12.45 11.57
#